data_b45592f3c223c39e7edacc19e7a39d8f
#
_entry.id   b45592f3c223c39e7edacc19e7a39d8f
#
_cell.length_a   1.000
_cell.length_b   1.000
_cell.length_c   1.000
_cell.angle_alpha   90.00
_cell.angle_beta   90.00
_cell.angle_gamma   90.00
#
_symmetry.space_group_name_H-M   'P 1'
#
loop_
_entity.id
_entity.type
_entity.pdbx_description
1 polymer ?
#
loop_
_entity_poly.entity_id
_entity_poly.type
_entity_poly.pdbx_seq_one_letter_code
_entity_poly.pdbx_strand_id
1 'polypeptide(L)'
;GNVRRTAEIVFGDPDSEEYLDLKNYKVNPHRDQYGWTSNNSIFAELGMDYTEVSKRIVDNGEPGLAWLGNMREYSRMKNGGDNKDHRVMGGNPCLEQSLESYELCCLVETFPDNHDDLEDYKRTLKYAYLYAKTVTLGRTHWSDTNRVMLRNRRIGCSVSGVAQFITNRGLNEFRDWLEGGYDT
;
A
#
# COMPACT_ATOMS: atom_id res chain seq x y z
N GLY A 1 -14.15 7.83 16.88
CA GLY A 1 -13.35 6.66 17.12
C GLY A 1 -14.16 5.58 17.78
N ASN A 2 -13.84 4.38 17.44
CA ASN A 2 -14.39 3.20 18.11
C ASN A 2 -13.24 2.29 18.55
N VAL A 3 -13.53 1.05 18.92
CA VAL A 3 -12.54 0.08 19.42
C VAL A 3 -11.40 -0.20 18.44
N ARG A 4 -11.60 0.02 17.13
CA ARG A 4 -10.60 -0.15 16.08
C ARG A 4 -10.27 1.18 15.44
N ARG A 5 -9.00 1.41 15.17
CA ARG A 5 -8.56 2.58 14.43
C ARG A 5 -9.09 2.51 13.01
N THR A 6 -9.64 3.60 12.55
CA THR A 6 -9.99 3.80 11.15
C THR A 6 -8.84 4.55 10.49
N ALA A 7 -8.41 4.07 9.34
CA ALA A 7 -7.46 4.77 8.50
C ALA A 7 -8.07 4.87 7.11
N GLU A 8 -7.84 5.99 6.45
CA GLU A 8 -8.33 6.25 5.10
C GLU A 8 -7.26 6.95 4.27
N ILE A 9 -7.39 6.88 2.96
CA ILE A 9 -6.67 7.75 2.04
C ILE A 9 -7.69 8.60 1.29
N VAL A 10 -7.39 9.88 1.18
CA VAL A 10 -8.21 10.86 0.46
C VAL A 10 -7.40 11.32 -0.75
N PHE A 11 -8.00 11.25 -1.92
CA PHE A 11 -7.44 11.82 -3.14
C PHE A 11 -8.14 13.13 -3.45
N GLY A 12 -7.37 14.19 -3.62
CA GLY A 12 -7.90 15.52 -3.86
C GLY A 12 -7.29 16.20 -5.08
N ASP A 13 -7.81 17.37 -5.35
CA ASP A 13 -7.39 18.21 -6.45
C ASP A 13 -6.04 18.87 -6.14
N PRO A 14 -5.00 18.67 -6.98
CA PRO A 14 -3.69 19.31 -6.79
C PRO A 14 -3.73 20.83 -6.89
N ASP A 15 -4.75 21.42 -7.51
CA ASP A 15 -4.91 22.87 -7.66
C ASP A 15 -5.74 23.49 -6.51
N SER A 16 -6.27 22.68 -5.59
CA SER A 16 -7.04 23.16 -4.44
C SER A 16 -6.14 23.48 -3.25
N GLU A 17 -5.94 24.76 -2.98
CA GLU A 17 -5.20 25.20 -1.78
C GLU A 17 -5.82 24.66 -0.49
N GLU A 18 -7.15 24.64 -0.40
CA GLU A 18 -7.86 24.09 0.77
C GLU A 18 -7.50 22.62 1.00
N TYR A 19 -7.44 21.82 -0.08
CA TYR A 19 -7.04 20.43 0.02
C TYR A 19 -5.58 20.25 0.41
N LEU A 20 -4.67 20.99 -0.24
CA LEU A 20 -3.24 20.93 0.02
C LEU A 20 -2.88 21.36 1.46
N ASP A 21 -3.67 22.25 2.06
CA ASP A 21 -3.46 22.73 3.42
C ASP A 21 -4.25 21.95 4.50
N LEU A 22 -4.88 20.83 4.15
CA LEU A 22 -5.67 20.04 5.13
C LEU A 22 -4.88 19.64 6.39
N LYS A 23 -3.59 19.38 6.28
CA LYS A 23 -2.69 19.06 7.40
C LYS A 23 -1.70 20.16 7.73
N ASN A 24 -1.89 21.34 7.20
CA ASN A 24 -1.19 22.52 7.63
C ASN A 24 -1.82 23.01 8.94
N TYR A 25 -1.33 22.53 10.07
CA TYR A 25 -1.89 22.86 11.39
C TYR A 25 -1.67 24.31 11.82
N LYS A 26 -0.84 25.06 11.11
CA LYS A 26 -0.74 26.52 11.29
C LYS A 26 -1.99 27.23 10.73
N VAL A 27 -2.52 26.71 9.63
CA VAL A 27 -3.75 27.22 8.98
C VAL A 27 -4.99 26.56 9.59
N ASN A 28 -4.91 25.26 9.86
CA ASN A 28 -6.02 24.44 10.34
C ASN A 28 -5.72 23.79 11.72
N PRO A 29 -5.53 24.58 12.79
CA PRO A 29 -5.07 24.06 14.08
C PRO A 29 -6.03 23.04 14.71
N HIS A 30 -7.33 23.12 14.43
CA HIS A 30 -8.32 22.18 14.93
C HIS A 30 -8.17 20.75 14.37
N ARG A 31 -7.48 20.60 13.23
CA ARG A 31 -7.24 19.29 12.61
C ARG A 31 -6.11 18.49 13.28
N ASP A 32 -5.30 19.10 14.11
CA ASP A 32 -4.23 18.41 14.86
C ASP A 32 -4.76 17.21 15.67
N GLN A 33 -6.00 17.31 16.16
CA GLN A 33 -6.62 16.26 16.97
C GLN A 33 -6.99 15.00 16.19
N TYR A 34 -7.18 15.07 14.86
CA TYR A 34 -7.67 13.95 14.05
C TYR A 34 -7.04 13.84 12.65
N GLY A 35 -6.25 14.80 12.21
CA GLY A 35 -5.63 14.79 10.88
C GLY A 35 -4.77 13.55 10.60
N TRP A 36 -4.24 12.94 11.64
CA TRP A 36 -3.45 11.71 11.56
C TRP A 36 -4.27 10.47 11.17
N THR A 37 -5.61 10.54 11.15
CA THR A 37 -6.47 9.38 10.81
C THR A 37 -6.58 9.14 9.31
N SER A 38 -6.20 10.11 8.48
CA SER A 38 -6.18 9.98 7.02
C SER A 38 -4.80 10.25 6.44
N ASN A 39 -4.49 9.60 5.33
CA ASN A 39 -3.43 10.00 4.41
C ASN A 39 -4.04 10.76 3.26
N ASN A 40 -3.43 11.87 2.85
CA ASN A 40 -3.90 12.68 1.75
C ASN A 40 -2.93 12.54 0.57
N SER A 41 -3.46 12.28 -0.61
CA SER A 41 -2.67 12.12 -1.83
C SER A 41 -3.34 12.80 -3.01
N ILE A 42 -2.57 13.11 -4.03
CA ILE A 42 -3.08 13.53 -5.34
C ILE A 42 -2.79 12.44 -6.37
N PHE A 43 -3.56 12.38 -7.44
CA PHE A 43 -3.18 11.59 -8.60
C PHE A 43 -2.12 12.35 -9.40
N ALA A 44 -0.93 11.74 -9.47
CA ALA A 44 0.24 12.31 -10.11
C ALA A 44 0.33 11.88 -11.58
N GLU A 45 0.76 12.80 -12.45
CA GLU A 45 0.97 12.56 -13.87
C GLU A 45 2.31 13.18 -14.32
N LEU A 46 2.92 12.60 -15.35
CA LEU A 46 4.14 13.18 -15.93
C LEU A 46 3.83 14.54 -16.57
N GLY A 47 4.65 15.54 -16.26
CA GLY A 47 4.49 16.90 -16.78
C GLY A 47 3.55 17.80 -16.00
N MET A 48 2.95 17.32 -14.92
CA MET A 48 2.19 18.15 -13.98
C MET A 48 3.10 19.19 -13.29
N ASP A 49 2.60 20.37 -12.98
CA ASP A 49 3.31 21.34 -12.12
C ASP A 49 3.18 20.94 -10.65
N TYR A 50 4.28 20.55 -10.06
CA TYR A 50 4.35 20.15 -8.65
C TYR A 50 4.83 21.26 -7.70
N THR A 51 4.94 22.50 -8.17
CA THR A 51 5.54 23.58 -7.37
C THR A 51 4.83 23.78 -6.04
N GLU A 52 3.51 23.93 -6.06
CA GLU A 52 2.73 24.12 -4.84
C GLU A 52 2.60 22.85 -3.99
N VAL A 53 2.46 21.71 -4.64
CA VAL A 53 2.46 20.40 -3.99
C VAL A 53 3.77 20.14 -3.24
N SER A 54 4.91 20.41 -3.88
CA SER A 54 6.24 20.23 -3.30
C SER A 54 6.44 21.07 -2.03
N LYS A 55 5.95 22.30 -2.01
CA LYS A 55 6.03 23.17 -0.83
C LYS A 55 5.32 22.54 0.37
N ARG A 56 4.11 22.01 0.15
CA ARG A 56 3.34 21.36 1.22
C ARG A 56 3.99 20.06 1.69
N ILE A 57 4.56 19.28 0.78
CA ILE A 57 5.31 18.06 1.14
C ILE A 57 6.49 18.40 2.07
N VAL A 58 7.23 19.47 1.77
CA VAL A 58 8.35 19.91 2.63
C VAL A 58 7.87 20.30 4.02
N ASP A 59 6.76 21.01 4.12
CA ASP A 59 6.25 21.54 5.40
C ASP A 59 5.50 20.49 6.23
N ASN A 60 4.69 19.65 5.58
CA ASN A 60 3.73 18.78 6.24
C ASN A 60 3.95 17.28 5.96
N GLY A 61 4.84 16.90 5.03
CA GLY A 61 5.01 15.52 4.58
C GLY A 61 3.90 15.01 3.64
N GLU A 62 2.92 15.84 3.32
CA GLU A 62 1.77 15.52 2.45
C GLU A 62 1.44 16.71 1.54
N PRO A 63 0.73 16.44 0.42
CA PRO A 63 0.11 15.20 -0.01
C PRO A 63 1.12 14.18 -0.57
N GLY A 64 0.75 12.90 -0.52
CA GLY A 64 1.44 11.83 -1.26
C GLY A 64 1.16 11.90 -2.76
N LEU A 65 1.97 11.22 -3.56
CA LEU A 65 1.83 11.13 -5.02
C LEU A 65 1.38 9.71 -5.42
N ALA A 66 0.19 9.59 -5.96
CA ALA A 66 -0.39 8.34 -6.42
C ALA A 66 -0.39 8.26 -7.96
N TRP A 67 0.41 7.37 -8.51
CA TRP A 67 0.56 7.18 -9.96
C TRP A 67 -0.50 6.18 -10.47
N LEU A 68 -1.74 6.64 -10.66
CA LEU A 68 -2.88 5.78 -11.03
C LEU A 68 -2.64 5.02 -12.34
N GLY A 69 -1.99 5.64 -13.32
CA GLY A 69 -1.59 4.98 -14.56
C GLY A 69 -0.69 3.77 -14.30
N ASN A 70 0.35 3.95 -13.50
CA ASN A 70 1.27 2.87 -13.12
C ASN A 70 0.57 1.77 -12.30
N MET A 71 -0.32 2.16 -11.37
CA MET A 71 -1.12 1.20 -10.60
C MET A 71 -1.96 0.30 -11.51
N ARG A 72 -2.52 0.85 -12.58
CA ARG A 72 -3.34 0.09 -13.55
C ARG A 72 -2.50 -0.81 -14.44
N GLU A 73 -1.33 -0.34 -14.84
CA GLU A 73 -0.46 -1.05 -15.77
C GLU A 73 0.39 -2.13 -15.10
N TYR A 74 0.94 -1.85 -13.91
CA TYR A 74 2.00 -2.67 -13.30
C TYR A 74 1.63 -3.33 -11.96
N SER A 75 0.47 -3.11 -11.38
CA SER A 75 0.25 -3.41 -9.95
C SER A 75 0.24 -4.89 -9.55
N ARG A 76 0.20 -5.82 -10.49
CA ARG A 76 0.28 -7.28 -10.22
C ARG A 76 1.29 -8.00 -11.11
N MET A 77 2.34 -7.30 -11.52
CA MET A 77 3.21 -7.76 -12.58
C MET A 77 4.57 -8.24 -12.10
N LYS A 78 5.01 -9.36 -12.63
CA LYS A 78 6.39 -9.84 -12.51
C LYS A 78 7.29 -9.27 -13.62
N ASN A 79 6.81 -9.19 -14.86
CA ASN A 79 7.62 -8.90 -16.05
C ASN A 79 6.95 -7.88 -16.97
N GLY A 80 6.88 -6.63 -16.55
CA GLY A 80 6.31 -5.54 -17.34
C GLY A 80 4.79 -5.37 -17.21
N GLY A 81 4.25 -4.34 -17.84
CA GLY A 81 2.84 -3.98 -17.74
C GLY A 81 1.92 -4.83 -18.60
N ASP A 82 0.73 -5.15 -18.14
CA ASP A 82 -0.28 -5.90 -18.87
C ASP A 82 -1.71 -5.35 -18.74
N ASN A 83 -1.87 -4.24 -18.02
CA ASN A 83 -3.17 -3.59 -17.77
C ASN A 83 -4.26 -4.50 -17.16
N LYS A 84 -3.89 -5.57 -16.46
CA LYS A 84 -4.86 -6.43 -15.76
C LYS A 84 -5.66 -5.68 -14.73
N ASP A 85 -5.07 -4.65 -14.14
CA ASP A 85 -5.66 -3.83 -13.10
C ASP A 85 -6.29 -2.52 -13.60
N HIS A 86 -6.74 -2.47 -14.85
CA HIS A 86 -7.35 -1.28 -15.45
C HIS A 86 -8.53 -0.69 -14.64
N ARG A 87 -9.12 -1.45 -13.73
CA ARG A 87 -10.23 -1.01 -12.85
C ARG A 87 -9.78 -0.41 -11.52
N VAL A 88 -8.49 -0.36 -11.24
CA VAL A 88 -7.98 0.28 -10.04
C VAL A 88 -8.39 1.75 -10.01
N MET A 89 -8.91 2.18 -8.86
CA MET A 89 -9.37 3.56 -8.63
C MET A 89 -8.54 4.28 -7.57
N GLY A 90 -7.67 3.57 -6.86
CA GLY A 90 -6.82 4.10 -5.82
C GLY A 90 -6.11 2.98 -5.08
N GLY A 91 -5.90 3.14 -3.79
CA GLY A 91 -5.23 2.15 -2.96
C GLY A 91 -5.67 2.21 -1.51
N ASN A 92 -5.08 1.36 -0.69
CA ASN A 92 -5.22 1.43 0.76
C ASN A 92 -4.50 2.67 1.35
N PRO A 93 -4.67 2.99 2.64
CA PRO A 93 -4.15 4.21 3.23
C PRO A 93 -2.66 4.47 3.03
N CYS A 94 -1.84 3.42 2.99
CA CYS A 94 -0.39 3.53 2.79
C CYS A 94 0.05 3.42 1.32
N LEU A 95 -0.88 3.19 0.38
CA LEU A 95 -0.67 3.03 -1.07
C LEU A 95 0.22 1.83 -1.48
N GLU A 96 0.52 0.91 -0.57
CA GLU A 96 1.26 -0.30 -0.92
C GLU A 96 0.42 -1.32 -1.69
N GLN A 97 -0.92 -1.18 -1.64
CA GLN A 97 -1.83 -2.05 -2.38
C GLN A 97 -2.82 -1.24 -3.22
N SER A 98 -2.75 -1.41 -4.54
CA SER A 98 -3.71 -0.83 -5.48
C SER A 98 -5.05 -1.54 -5.35
N LEU A 99 -6.15 -0.80 -5.33
CA LEU A 99 -7.48 -1.34 -5.11
C LEU A 99 -8.50 -0.82 -6.13
N GLU A 100 -9.42 -1.71 -6.50
CA GLU A 100 -10.64 -1.38 -7.21
C GLU A 100 -11.72 -0.94 -6.21
N SER A 101 -12.77 -0.28 -6.68
CA SER A 101 -13.92 0.04 -5.83
C SER A 101 -14.51 -1.23 -5.20
N TYR A 102 -14.83 -1.16 -3.92
CA TYR A 102 -15.33 -2.27 -3.09
C TYR A 102 -14.31 -3.38 -2.81
N GLU A 103 -13.05 -3.25 -3.22
CA GLU A 103 -12.00 -4.24 -2.94
C GLU A 103 -11.46 -4.08 -1.52
N LEU A 104 -11.14 -5.20 -0.88
CA LEU A 104 -10.52 -5.22 0.44
C LEU A 104 -9.02 -5.47 0.31
N CYS A 105 -8.27 -4.83 1.20
CA CYS A 105 -6.84 -5.02 1.38
C CYS A 105 -6.59 -6.28 2.23
N CYS A 106 -6.12 -7.37 1.60
CA CYS A 106 -5.77 -8.62 2.28
C CYS A 106 -4.25 -8.74 2.34
N LEU A 107 -3.69 -8.48 3.50
CA LEU A 107 -2.24 -8.48 3.73
C LEU A 107 -1.81 -9.61 4.65
N VAL A 108 -0.58 -10.06 4.45
CA VAL A 108 0.16 -10.91 5.38
C VAL A 108 1.56 -10.36 5.56
N GLU A 109 2.04 -10.36 6.78
CA GLU A 109 3.36 -9.87 7.17
C GLU A 109 4.29 -11.05 7.43
N THR A 110 5.54 -10.96 6.97
CA THR A 110 6.59 -11.96 7.22
C THR A 110 7.82 -11.34 7.86
N PHE A 111 8.59 -12.14 8.57
CA PHE A 111 9.76 -11.71 9.35
C PHE A 111 10.95 -12.61 9.02
N PRO A 112 11.71 -12.33 7.96
CA PRO A 112 12.78 -13.22 7.50
C PRO A 112 13.85 -13.48 8.56
N ASP A 113 14.16 -12.52 9.43
CA ASP A 113 15.17 -12.68 10.49
C ASP A 113 14.81 -13.74 11.54
N ASN A 114 13.57 -14.18 11.59
CA ASN A 114 13.07 -15.23 12.48
C ASN A 114 13.27 -16.66 11.90
N HIS A 115 13.93 -16.80 10.77
CA HIS A 115 14.14 -18.09 10.10
C HIS A 115 15.61 -18.50 10.12
N ASP A 116 15.86 -19.79 10.19
CA ASP A 116 17.20 -20.34 10.24
C ASP A 116 17.92 -20.17 8.90
N ASP A 117 17.25 -20.41 7.80
CA ASP A 117 17.77 -20.30 6.44
C ASP A 117 16.70 -19.90 5.42
N LEU A 118 17.12 -19.69 4.16
CA LEU A 118 16.26 -19.29 3.06
C LEU A 118 15.15 -20.33 2.77
N GLU A 119 15.44 -21.62 2.90
CA GLU A 119 14.45 -22.67 2.62
C GLU A 119 13.34 -22.70 3.69
N ASP A 120 13.70 -22.41 4.95
CA ASP A 120 12.72 -22.23 6.02
C ASP A 120 11.84 -20.98 5.75
N TYR A 121 12.44 -19.87 5.32
CA TYR A 121 11.70 -18.68 4.93
C TYR A 121 10.76 -18.92 3.74
N LYS A 122 11.22 -19.59 2.68
CA LYS A 122 10.38 -19.97 1.53
C LYS A 122 9.18 -20.83 1.94
N ARG A 123 9.40 -21.76 2.87
CA ARG A 123 8.30 -22.57 3.42
C ARG A 123 7.26 -21.70 4.12
N THR A 124 7.71 -20.72 4.89
CA THR A 124 6.82 -19.73 5.54
C THR A 124 6.08 -18.89 4.51
N LEU A 125 6.76 -18.39 3.47
CA LEU A 125 6.13 -17.62 2.39
C LEU A 125 5.00 -18.42 1.72
N LYS A 126 5.21 -19.70 1.42
CA LYS A 126 4.18 -20.56 0.86
C LYS A 126 2.91 -20.58 1.71
N TYR A 127 3.05 -20.72 3.03
CA TYR A 127 1.89 -20.72 3.94
C TYR A 127 1.29 -19.32 4.12
N ALA A 128 2.11 -18.27 4.11
CA ALA A 128 1.66 -16.89 4.14
C ALA A 128 0.76 -16.57 2.93
N TYR A 129 1.18 -16.96 1.73
CA TYR A 129 0.37 -16.84 0.51
C TYR A 129 -0.92 -17.65 0.58
N LEU A 130 -0.83 -18.90 1.02
CA LEU A 130 -2.02 -19.75 1.19
C LEU A 130 -3.01 -19.14 2.17
N TYR A 131 -2.53 -18.64 3.29
CA TYR A 131 -3.35 -17.94 4.29
C TYR A 131 -4.03 -16.70 3.68
N ALA A 132 -3.27 -15.80 3.09
CA ALA A 132 -3.81 -14.58 2.49
C ALA A 132 -4.84 -14.89 1.38
N LYS A 133 -4.54 -15.87 0.51
CA LYS A 133 -5.48 -16.32 -0.53
C LYS A 133 -6.74 -16.95 0.06
N THR A 134 -6.64 -17.66 1.16
CA THR A 134 -7.80 -18.23 1.86
C THR A 134 -8.70 -17.13 2.42
N VAL A 135 -8.11 -16.09 3.01
CA VAL A 135 -8.85 -14.94 3.53
C VAL A 135 -9.69 -14.27 2.43
N THR A 136 -9.20 -14.21 1.19
CA THR A 136 -9.95 -13.61 0.07
C THR A 136 -11.21 -14.40 -0.34
N LEU A 137 -11.42 -15.60 0.22
CA LEU A 137 -12.67 -16.39 0.03
C LEU A 137 -13.73 -16.06 1.09
N GLY A 138 -13.37 -15.31 2.12
CA GLY A 138 -14.29 -14.90 3.18
C GLY A 138 -15.45 -14.07 2.62
N ARG A 139 -16.66 -14.36 3.10
CA ARG A 139 -17.85 -13.58 2.74
C ARG A 139 -17.99 -12.37 3.64
N THR A 140 -18.33 -11.25 3.06
CA THR A 140 -18.73 -10.01 3.74
C THR A 140 -20.24 -9.79 3.64
N HIS A 141 -20.74 -8.77 4.33
CA HIS A 141 -22.14 -8.35 4.22
C HIS A 141 -22.48 -7.67 2.87
N TRP A 142 -21.45 -7.31 2.08
CA TRP A 142 -21.59 -6.51 0.87
C TRP A 142 -21.41 -7.39 -0.37
N SER A 143 -22.45 -7.51 -1.18
CA SER A 143 -22.42 -8.33 -2.40
C SER A 143 -21.38 -7.87 -3.42
N ASP A 144 -21.22 -6.55 -3.58
CA ASP A 144 -20.23 -5.98 -4.50
C ASP A 144 -18.82 -6.28 -4.05
N THR A 145 -18.52 -6.14 -2.77
CA THR A 145 -17.23 -6.54 -2.20
C THR A 145 -16.95 -8.02 -2.43
N ASN A 146 -17.92 -8.90 -2.16
CA ASN A 146 -17.74 -10.34 -2.39
C ASN A 146 -17.44 -10.64 -3.86
N ARG A 147 -18.13 -9.99 -4.78
CA ARG A 147 -17.92 -10.15 -6.23
C ARG A 147 -16.52 -9.71 -6.65
N VAL A 148 -16.06 -8.54 -6.19
CA VAL A 148 -14.75 -7.98 -6.52
C VAL A 148 -13.64 -8.83 -5.92
N MET A 149 -13.76 -9.22 -4.64
CA MET A 149 -12.79 -10.07 -3.95
C MET A 149 -12.61 -11.43 -4.64
N LEU A 150 -13.70 -12.10 -5.02
CA LEU A 150 -13.64 -13.38 -5.72
C LEU A 150 -13.05 -13.27 -7.13
N ARG A 151 -13.28 -12.17 -7.82
CA ARG A 151 -12.71 -11.91 -9.14
C ARG A 151 -11.21 -11.62 -9.07
N ASN A 152 -10.80 -10.72 -8.20
CA ASN A 152 -9.43 -10.22 -8.17
C ASN A 152 -8.50 -11.09 -7.34
N ARG A 153 -8.98 -11.65 -6.23
CA ARG A 153 -8.17 -12.48 -5.32
C ARG A 153 -6.84 -11.80 -4.95
N ARG A 154 -6.87 -10.45 -4.82
CA ARG A 154 -5.70 -9.65 -4.52
C ARG A 154 -5.19 -9.92 -3.12
N ILE A 155 -3.88 -10.02 -3.00
CA ILE A 155 -3.18 -10.12 -1.72
C ILE A 155 -1.92 -9.26 -1.76
N GLY A 156 -1.43 -8.90 -0.60
CA GLY A 156 -0.10 -8.35 -0.39
C GLY A 156 0.67 -9.21 0.61
N CYS A 157 1.93 -9.45 0.33
CA CYS A 157 2.84 -10.10 1.26
C CYS A 157 3.99 -9.15 1.53
N SER A 158 4.19 -8.79 2.77
CA SER A 158 5.12 -7.77 3.19
C SER A 158 6.23 -8.36 4.07
N VAL A 159 7.31 -7.62 4.22
CA VAL A 159 8.51 -8.02 4.96
C VAL A 159 8.79 -6.99 6.04
N SER A 160 8.85 -7.44 7.29
CA SER A 160 9.24 -6.65 8.45
C SER A 160 10.57 -7.14 9.04
N GLY A 161 11.19 -6.30 9.85
CA GLY A 161 12.46 -6.63 10.49
C GLY A 161 13.67 -6.50 9.55
N VAL A 162 13.56 -5.69 8.49
CA VAL A 162 14.63 -5.49 7.50
C VAL A 162 15.92 -5.01 8.13
N ALA A 163 15.85 -4.03 9.05
CA ALA A 163 17.02 -3.50 9.72
C ALA A 163 17.72 -4.56 10.59
N GLN A 164 16.93 -5.38 11.30
CA GLN A 164 17.44 -6.48 12.10
C GLN A 164 18.14 -7.52 11.24
N PHE A 165 17.49 -7.96 10.16
CA PHE A 165 18.06 -8.93 9.23
C PHE A 165 19.41 -8.43 8.67
N ILE A 166 19.44 -7.18 8.16
CA ILE A 166 20.67 -6.60 7.59
C ILE A 166 21.78 -6.49 8.64
N THR A 167 21.43 -6.16 9.87
CA THR A 167 22.40 -6.09 10.97
C THR A 167 22.98 -7.46 11.31
N ASN A 168 22.15 -8.50 11.29
CA ASN A 168 22.53 -9.86 11.68
C ASN A 168 23.24 -10.63 10.54
N ARG A 169 22.79 -10.46 9.29
CA ARG A 169 23.21 -11.29 8.15
C ARG A 169 23.79 -10.50 6.96
N GLY A 170 23.59 -9.18 6.92
CA GLY A 170 24.10 -8.32 5.86
C GLY A 170 23.12 -8.08 4.71
N LEU A 171 23.38 -6.99 3.98
CA LEU A 171 22.52 -6.54 2.89
C LEU A 171 22.48 -7.50 1.69
N ASN A 172 23.61 -8.13 1.37
CA ASN A 172 23.67 -9.05 0.22
C ASN A 172 22.82 -10.29 0.47
N GLU A 173 22.91 -10.88 1.66
CA GLU A 173 22.07 -12.02 2.03
C GLU A 173 20.58 -11.64 2.03
N PHE A 174 20.23 -10.43 2.48
CA PHE A 174 18.86 -9.94 2.43
C PHE A 174 18.32 -9.87 0.98
N ARG A 175 19.15 -9.39 0.04
CA ARG A 175 18.78 -9.36 -1.38
C ARG A 175 18.55 -10.75 -1.95
N ASP A 176 19.46 -11.68 -1.65
CA ASP A 176 19.35 -13.08 -2.09
C ASP A 176 18.06 -13.73 -1.56
N TRP A 177 17.69 -13.44 -0.31
CA TRP A 177 16.47 -13.94 0.29
C TRP A 177 15.21 -13.33 -0.33
N LEU A 178 15.23 -12.05 -0.68
CA LEU A 178 14.12 -11.40 -1.39
C LEU A 178 13.95 -11.98 -2.79
N GLU A 179 15.03 -12.14 -3.55
CA GLU A 179 15.01 -12.73 -4.90
C GLU A 179 14.52 -14.18 -4.83
N GLY A 180 15.09 -15.00 -3.97
CA GLY A 180 14.67 -16.40 -3.79
C GLY A 180 13.25 -16.54 -3.27
N GLY A 181 12.79 -15.62 -2.41
CA GLY A 181 11.42 -15.57 -1.91
C GLY A 181 10.41 -15.15 -2.97
N TYR A 182 10.78 -14.21 -3.82
CA TYR A 182 9.91 -13.73 -4.90
C TYR A 182 9.56 -14.83 -5.93
N ASP A 183 10.45 -15.77 -6.13
CA ASP A 183 10.25 -16.89 -7.06
C ASP A 183 9.49 -18.09 -6.46
N THR A 184 9.12 -18.02 -5.17
CA THR A 184 8.38 -19.06 -4.45
C THR A 184 6.87 -18.94 -4.63
#